data_2b2df6794a1b5f169e3baaa22674cc78
#
_entry.id   2b2df6794a1b5f169e3baaa22674cc78
#
_cell.length_a   1.000
_cell.length_b   1.000
_cell.length_c   1.000
_cell.angle_alpha   90.00
_cell.angle_beta   90.00
_cell.angle_gamma   90.00
#
_symmetry.space_group_name_H-M   'P 1'
#
loop_
_entity.id
_entity.type
_entity.pdbx_description
1 polymer ?
#
loop_
_entity_poly.entity_id
_entity_poly.type
_entity_poly.pdbx_seq_one_letter_code
_entity_poly.pdbx_strand_id
1 'polypeptide(L)'
;MRYFEETVETMPRKALETLQIEKLCSMLEQIYGRNRFYTDKLDAAGIHPDSIQTLDDLRRLPLTEKSELVQAQSDALPFGSNTTFEESAYSRFHQTSGTTGTPLRVLDTPESWDWWGRCWGHVLAGAGLTENDRMFVPFSFGPFIGFWAAVEGAQKINALMIPGGGRDSLQRLHLMKELGATVMCCTPTYALRLAEVAQESGFDLSEIPLRTLIHAGEPGANVPATKVRIESVWNAKCYDHAGASEIGAHSFECEIQPNGTHVTESEFIVEVLNPETLEPVSAGEQGELIITNLGRIGYPVIRYRSGDLVVLNQQKCTCGRSFARFEGGVIGRADDMVVVRGVNIFPSAVENLVRQCESVEEFRITVTTDREMGNLAIELELSKNANPESARKTVDQAIQNELSLRPEITLVPSGSLPRFEMKAKRFHLKNN
;
A
#
# COMPACT_ATOMS: atom_id res chain seq x y z
N MET A 1 12.71 -18.48 -9.30
CA MET A 1 11.78 -17.34 -9.56
C MET A 1 10.44 -17.89 -9.94
N ARG A 2 9.37 -17.37 -9.39
CA ARG A 2 8.00 -17.84 -9.66
C ARG A 2 7.14 -16.72 -10.25
N TYR A 3 6.36 -17.05 -11.26
CA TYR A 3 5.27 -16.24 -11.80
C TYR A 3 3.95 -16.82 -11.30
N PHE A 4 2.94 -15.99 -11.14
CA PHE A 4 1.57 -16.46 -10.94
C PHE A 4 0.94 -16.84 -12.29
N GLU A 5 1.08 -15.97 -13.30
CA GLU A 5 0.63 -16.18 -14.67
C GLU A 5 1.77 -15.84 -15.65
N GLU A 6 2.73 -16.75 -15.83
CA GLU A 6 3.96 -16.50 -16.58
C GLU A 6 3.71 -15.90 -17.96
N THR A 7 2.75 -16.45 -18.72
CA THR A 7 2.42 -15.97 -20.08
C THR A 7 2.01 -14.50 -20.08
N VAL A 8 1.28 -14.06 -19.06
CA VAL A 8 0.80 -12.68 -18.93
C VAL A 8 1.90 -11.76 -18.40
N GLU A 9 2.63 -12.22 -17.37
CA GLU A 9 3.68 -11.42 -16.71
C GLU A 9 4.92 -11.19 -17.58
N THR A 10 5.12 -12.03 -18.61
CA THR A 10 6.29 -11.96 -19.51
C THR A 10 5.96 -11.59 -20.94
N MET A 11 4.67 -11.33 -21.26
CA MET A 11 4.26 -11.02 -22.63
C MET A 11 4.91 -9.72 -23.14
N PRO A 12 5.08 -9.59 -24.47
CA PRO A 12 5.59 -8.34 -25.05
C PRO A 12 4.72 -7.13 -24.70
N ARG A 13 5.33 -5.96 -24.52
CA ARG A 13 4.64 -4.71 -24.14
C ARG A 13 3.39 -4.45 -24.98
N LYS A 14 3.50 -4.56 -26.32
CA LYS A 14 2.38 -4.34 -27.23
C LYS A 14 1.20 -5.31 -26.99
N ALA A 15 1.48 -6.57 -26.63
CA ALA A 15 0.44 -7.54 -26.31
C ALA A 15 -0.25 -7.21 -24.97
N LEU A 16 0.52 -6.73 -24.00
CA LEU A 16 -0.02 -6.27 -22.72
C LEU A 16 -0.92 -5.04 -22.89
N GLU A 17 -0.50 -4.07 -23.71
CA GLU A 17 -1.31 -2.90 -24.06
C GLU A 17 -2.61 -3.29 -24.78
N THR A 18 -2.55 -4.28 -25.69
CA THR A 18 -3.74 -4.83 -26.34
C THR A 18 -4.68 -5.46 -25.30
N LEU A 19 -4.17 -6.26 -24.38
CA LEU A 19 -4.95 -6.86 -23.30
C LEU A 19 -5.61 -5.79 -22.40
N GLN A 20 -4.86 -4.74 -22.07
CA GLN A 20 -5.37 -3.63 -21.25
C GLN A 20 -6.53 -2.90 -21.94
N ILE A 21 -6.40 -2.56 -23.22
CA ILE A 21 -7.47 -1.87 -23.94
C ILE A 21 -8.70 -2.77 -24.16
N GLU A 22 -8.51 -4.05 -24.46
CA GLU A 22 -9.62 -5.02 -24.57
C GLU A 22 -10.41 -5.10 -23.25
N LYS A 23 -9.72 -5.22 -22.11
CA LYS A 23 -10.36 -5.24 -20.78
C LYS A 23 -11.06 -3.92 -20.47
N LEU A 24 -10.43 -2.79 -20.78
CA LEU A 24 -11.01 -1.47 -20.57
C LEU A 24 -12.31 -1.27 -21.38
N CYS A 25 -12.28 -1.57 -22.67
CA CYS A 25 -13.47 -1.49 -23.54
C CYS A 25 -14.59 -2.39 -23.01
N SER A 26 -14.29 -3.64 -22.70
CA SER A 26 -15.26 -4.57 -22.11
C SER A 26 -15.85 -4.07 -20.80
N MET A 27 -15.03 -3.47 -19.92
CA MET A 27 -15.51 -2.87 -18.68
C MET A 27 -16.44 -1.68 -18.97
N LEU A 28 -16.03 -0.76 -19.84
CA LEU A 28 -16.83 0.42 -20.19
C LEU A 28 -18.21 0.03 -20.76
N GLU A 29 -18.28 -0.97 -21.65
CA GLU A 29 -19.53 -1.52 -22.19
C GLU A 29 -20.44 -2.10 -21.09
N GLN A 30 -19.85 -2.78 -20.08
CA GLN A 30 -20.61 -3.41 -19.01
C GLN A 30 -21.16 -2.40 -18.00
N ILE A 31 -20.44 -1.30 -17.74
CA ILE A 31 -20.82 -0.31 -16.74
C ILE A 31 -21.71 0.80 -17.30
N TYR A 32 -21.55 1.17 -18.58
CA TYR A 32 -22.34 2.25 -19.19
C TYR A 32 -23.82 1.89 -19.24
N GLY A 33 -24.67 2.80 -18.78
CA GLY A 33 -26.12 2.60 -18.63
C GLY A 33 -26.54 1.76 -17.42
N ARG A 34 -25.57 1.15 -16.66
CA ARG A 34 -25.84 0.36 -15.45
C ARG A 34 -25.25 1.00 -14.20
N ASN A 35 -23.98 1.36 -14.25
CA ASN A 35 -23.32 2.10 -13.16
C ASN A 35 -23.66 3.58 -13.30
N ARG A 36 -24.56 4.08 -12.46
CA ARG A 36 -25.05 5.44 -12.56
C ARG A 36 -23.94 6.47 -12.41
N PHE A 37 -23.02 6.27 -11.47
CA PHE A 37 -21.90 7.20 -11.21
C PHE A 37 -21.06 7.43 -12.47
N TYR A 38 -20.63 6.35 -13.14
CA TYR A 38 -19.82 6.48 -14.35
C TYR A 38 -20.63 6.82 -15.59
N THR A 39 -21.88 6.40 -15.69
CA THR A 39 -22.76 6.82 -16.81
C THR A 39 -22.94 8.34 -16.79
N ASP A 40 -23.36 8.90 -15.66
CA ASP A 40 -23.55 10.35 -15.50
C ASP A 40 -22.26 11.11 -15.78
N LYS A 41 -21.11 10.59 -15.35
CA LYS A 41 -19.79 11.20 -15.53
C LYS A 41 -19.31 11.19 -16.99
N LEU A 42 -19.53 10.10 -17.71
CA LEU A 42 -19.21 9.95 -19.13
C LEU A 42 -20.12 10.82 -19.99
N ASP A 43 -21.43 10.84 -19.72
CA ASP A 43 -22.41 11.67 -20.41
C ASP A 43 -22.10 13.16 -20.23
N ALA A 44 -21.76 13.60 -19.02
CA ALA A 44 -21.33 14.96 -18.73
C ALA A 44 -20.07 15.38 -19.51
N ALA A 45 -19.17 14.44 -19.77
CA ALA A 45 -17.97 14.64 -20.58
C ALA A 45 -18.23 14.51 -22.10
N GLY A 46 -19.42 14.10 -22.51
CA GLY A 46 -19.75 13.84 -23.92
C GLY A 46 -19.00 12.65 -24.51
N ILE A 47 -18.67 11.65 -23.69
CA ILE A 47 -17.88 10.49 -24.10
C ILE A 47 -18.74 9.24 -24.09
N HIS A 48 -18.86 8.59 -25.25
CA HIS A 48 -19.48 7.28 -25.37
C HIS A 48 -18.38 6.18 -25.30
N PRO A 49 -18.62 5.03 -24.63
CA PRO A 49 -17.65 3.92 -24.55
C PRO A 49 -16.99 3.54 -25.87
N ASP A 50 -17.75 3.46 -26.96
CA ASP A 50 -17.23 3.08 -28.30
C ASP A 50 -16.15 4.02 -28.84
N SER A 51 -16.03 5.22 -28.29
CA SER A 51 -15.00 6.20 -28.69
C SER A 51 -13.63 5.95 -28.06
N ILE A 52 -13.53 4.98 -27.16
CA ILE A 52 -12.29 4.56 -26.50
C ILE A 52 -11.79 3.28 -27.17
N GLN A 53 -10.73 3.42 -27.95
CA GLN A 53 -10.16 2.32 -28.75
C GLN A 53 -8.67 2.10 -28.54
N THR A 54 -8.00 3.06 -27.90
CA THR A 54 -6.57 3.01 -27.62
C THR A 54 -6.30 3.46 -26.17
N LEU A 55 -5.11 3.14 -25.64
CA LEU A 55 -4.70 3.62 -24.31
C LEU A 55 -4.55 5.15 -24.27
N ASP A 56 -4.25 5.78 -25.41
CA ASP A 56 -4.22 7.26 -25.47
C ASP A 56 -5.60 7.88 -25.32
N ASP A 57 -6.66 7.19 -25.75
CA ASP A 57 -8.04 7.65 -25.55
C ASP A 57 -8.45 7.63 -24.06
N LEU A 58 -7.77 6.85 -23.22
CA LEU A 58 -8.03 6.83 -21.78
C LEU A 58 -7.95 8.23 -21.17
N ARG A 59 -7.00 9.06 -21.66
CA ARG A 59 -6.78 10.44 -21.18
C ARG A 59 -7.98 11.35 -21.39
N ARG A 60 -8.91 11.00 -22.28
CA ARG A 60 -10.16 11.73 -22.50
C ARG A 60 -11.17 11.47 -21.40
N LEU A 61 -11.09 10.30 -20.74
CA LEU A 61 -11.99 9.96 -19.64
C LEU A 61 -11.71 10.89 -18.44
N PRO A 62 -12.78 11.35 -17.76
CA PRO A 62 -12.61 12.24 -16.61
C PRO A 62 -11.92 11.53 -15.45
N LEU A 63 -11.08 12.29 -14.72
CA LEU A 63 -10.47 11.81 -13.48
C LEU A 63 -11.54 11.55 -12.42
N THR A 64 -11.31 10.60 -11.56
CA THR A 64 -12.18 10.30 -10.42
C THR A 64 -11.44 10.60 -9.11
N GLU A 65 -12.10 11.33 -8.22
CA GLU A 65 -11.57 11.64 -6.89
C GLU A 65 -12.32 10.86 -5.81
N LYS A 66 -11.66 10.61 -4.68
CA LYS A 66 -12.28 9.96 -3.53
C LYS A 66 -13.48 10.74 -2.98
N SER A 67 -13.39 12.06 -3.00
CA SER A 67 -14.47 12.98 -2.61
C SER A 67 -15.76 12.77 -3.41
N GLU A 68 -15.64 12.50 -4.71
CA GLU A 68 -16.80 12.22 -5.58
C GLU A 68 -17.48 10.89 -5.19
N LEU A 69 -16.69 9.84 -4.89
CA LEU A 69 -17.24 8.56 -4.45
C LEU A 69 -17.91 8.67 -3.07
N VAL A 70 -17.32 9.44 -2.15
CA VAL A 70 -17.93 9.71 -0.83
C VAL A 70 -19.21 10.51 -0.98
N GLN A 71 -19.25 11.50 -1.87
CA GLN A 71 -20.46 12.26 -2.15
C GLN A 71 -21.53 11.38 -2.78
N ALA A 72 -21.19 10.57 -3.79
CA ALA A 72 -22.10 9.61 -4.41
C ALA A 72 -22.68 8.60 -3.40
N GLN A 73 -21.87 8.20 -2.40
CA GLN A 73 -22.33 7.36 -1.30
C GLN A 73 -23.33 8.11 -0.39
N SER A 74 -23.08 9.39 -0.12
CA SER A 74 -23.96 10.20 0.73
C SER A 74 -25.32 10.47 0.05
N ASP A 75 -25.30 10.65 -1.26
CA ASP A 75 -26.48 10.93 -2.07
C ASP A 75 -27.36 9.68 -2.30
N ALA A 76 -26.78 8.49 -2.21
CA ALA A 76 -27.48 7.21 -2.44
C ALA A 76 -27.06 6.16 -1.39
N LEU A 77 -27.49 6.35 -0.13
CA LEU A 77 -27.20 5.41 0.96
C LEU A 77 -27.88 4.05 0.72
N PRO A 78 -27.27 2.93 1.18
CA PRO A 78 -26.05 2.90 1.99
C PRO A 78 -24.73 2.81 1.18
N PHE A 79 -24.77 2.46 -0.13
CA PHE A 79 -23.56 2.06 -0.88
C PHE A 79 -23.14 3.04 -1.98
N GLY A 80 -23.95 4.05 -2.25
CA GLY A 80 -23.67 5.02 -3.30
C GLY A 80 -24.15 4.58 -4.69
N SER A 81 -23.88 5.42 -5.68
CA SER A 81 -24.25 5.17 -7.08
C SER A 81 -23.13 4.50 -7.91
N ASN A 82 -21.96 4.23 -7.31
CA ASN A 82 -20.87 3.50 -7.98
C ASN A 82 -21.04 1.97 -7.86
N THR A 83 -22.25 1.47 -8.02
CA THR A 83 -22.57 0.06 -8.11
C THR A 83 -23.10 -0.25 -9.50
N THR A 84 -22.60 -1.32 -10.13
CA THR A 84 -22.95 -1.68 -11.51
C THR A 84 -24.16 -2.62 -11.56
N PHE A 85 -24.35 -3.41 -10.52
CA PHE A 85 -25.37 -4.43 -10.45
C PHE A 85 -26.34 -4.16 -9.30
N GLU A 86 -27.46 -4.91 -9.29
CA GLU A 86 -28.40 -4.91 -8.16
C GLU A 86 -27.69 -5.44 -6.89
N GLU A 87 -28.11 -4.97 -5.72
CA GLU A 87 -27.49 -5.29 -4.42
C GLU A 87 -27.35 -6.81 -4.19
N SER A 88 -28.31 -7.60 -4.66
CA SER A 88 -28.29 -9.07 -4.56
C SER A 88 -27.15 -9.76 -5.30
N ALA A 89 -26.48 -9.07 -6.22
CA ALA A 89 -25.30 -9.59 -6.93
C ALA A 89 -24.02 -9.51 -6.12
N TYR A 90 -24.01 -8.73 -5.03
CA TYR A 90 -22.82 -8.52 -4.22
C TYR A 90 -22.78 -9.50 -3.04
N SER A 91 -21.61 -10.06 -2.79
CA SER A 91 -21.40 -11.03 -1.72
C SER A 91 -20.39 -10.57 -0.65
N ARG A 92 -19.72 -9.44 -0.88
CA ARG A 92 -18.73 -8.88 0.02
C ARG A 92 -18.93 -7.39 0.24
N PHE A 93 -18.77 -7.00 1.50
CA PHE A 93 -18.77 -5.61 1.94
C PHE A 93 -17.47 -5.30 2.65
N HIS A 94 -16.85 -4.21 2.27
CA HIS A 94 -15.72 -3.62 2.99
C HIS A 94 -15.87 -2.12 3.07
N GLN A 95 -15.07 -1.49 3.94
CA GLN A 95 -15.01 -0.04 4.02
C GLN A 95 -13.58 0.42 4.31
N THR A 96 -13.26 1.64 3.90
CA THR A 96 -11.99 2.28 4.23
C THR A 96 -11.97 2.67 5.71
N SER A 97 -10.77 2.92 6.28
CA SER A 97 -10.61 3.31 7.68
C SER A 97 -11.25 4.66 8.04
N GLY A 98 -11.53 5.51 7.04
CA GLY A 98 -12.16 6.82 7.27
C GLY A 98 -11.34 7.80 8.09
N THR A 99 -10.03 7.67 8.12
CA THR A 99 -9.12 8.51 8.94
C THR A 99 -9.26 10.01 8.68
N THR A 100 -9.74 10.38 7.49
CA THR A 100 -9.93 11.78 7.06
C THR A 100 -11.40 12.19 6.96
N GLY A 101 -12.35 11.34 7.39
CA GLY A 101 -13.78 11.66 7.29
C GLY A 101 -14.67 10.42 7.20
N THR A 102 -15.71 10.47 6.36
CA THR A 102 -16.65 9.36 6.15
C THR A 102 -15.99 8.16 5.48
N PRO A 103 -16.06 6.94 6.07
CA PRO A 103 -15.56 5.74 5.43
C PRO A 103 -16.26 5.48 4.08
N LEU A 104 -15.48 5.23 3.04
CA LEU A 104 -16.02 4.78 1.76
C LEU A 104 -16.37 3.30 1.86
N ARG A 105 -17.60 2.96 1.50
CA ARG A 105 -18.13 1.59 1.47
C ARG A 105 -17.97 1.05 0.07
N VAL A 106 -17.42 -0.15 -0.01
CA VAL A 106 -17.19 -0.81 -1.29
C VAL A 106 -17.81 -2.21 -1.27
N LEU A 107 -18.36 -2.59 -2.40
CA LEU A 107 -19.00 -3.87 -2.58
C LEU A 107 -18.26 -4.70 -3.65
N ASP A 108 -18.22 -5.99 -3.45
CA ASP A 108 -17.65 -6.92 -4.41
C ASP A 108 -18.62 -8.07 -4.73
N THR A 109 -18.80 -8.33 -6.03
CA THR A 109 -19.48 -9.54 -6.52
C THR A 109 -18.55 -10.74 -6.33
N PRO A 110 -19.02 -11.99 -6.46
CA PRO A 110 -18.14 -13.16 -6.49
C PRO A 110 -17.01 -13.05 -7.51
N GLU A 111 -17.28 -12.52 -8.70
CA GLU A 111 -16.28 -12.32 -9.78
C GLU A 111 -15.26 -11.23 -9.40
N SER A 112 -15.70 -10.10 -8.84
CA SER A 112 -14.81 -9.06 -8.34
C SER A 112 -13.93 -9.58 -7.21
N TRP A 113 -14.47 -10.46 -6.35
CA TRP A 113 -13.72 -11.08 -5.27
C TRP A 113 -12.69 -12.09 -5.77
N ASP A 114 -13.04 -12.87 -6.80
CA ASP A 114 -12.10 -13.75 -7.51
C ASP A 114 -10.95 -12.96 -8.14
N TRP A 115 -11.28 -11.82 -8.74
CA TRP A 115 -10.28 -10.88 -9.28
C TRP A 115 -9.31 -10.37 -8.19
N TRP A 116 -9.81 -10.04 -6.99
CA TRP A 116 -8.96 -9.70 -5.85
C TRP A 116 -7.96 -10.83 -5.53
N GLY A 117 -8.43 -12.06 -5.54
CA GLY A 117 -7.60 -13.25 -5.35
C GLY A 117 -6.51 -13.37 -6.41
N ARG A 118 -6.81 -13.06 -7.67
CA ARG A 118 -5.81 -13.03 -8.76
C ARG A 118 -4.75 -11.95 -8.53
N CYS A 119 -5.16 -10.74 -8.19
CA CYS A 119 -4.23 -9.66 -7.85
C CYS A 119 -3.28 -10.08 -6.71
N TRP A 120 -3.80 -10.69 -5.65
CA TRP A 120 -2.98 -11.22 -4.56
C TRP A 120 -2.16 -12.46 -4.96
N GLY A 121 -2.60 -13.24 -5.93
CA GLY A 121 -1.79 -14.30 -6.52
C GLY A 121 -0.46 -13.78 -7.06
N HIS A 122 -0.46 -12.64 -7.77
CA HIS A 122 0.75 -11.96 -8.22
C HIS A 122 1.63 -11.48 -7.05
N VAL A 123 1.03 -10.91 -6.00
CA VAL A 123 1.76 -10.48 -4.79
C VAL A 123 2.48 -11.65 -4.14
N LEU A 124 1.77 -12.74 -3.89
CA LEU A 124 2.32 -13.91 -3.21
C LEU A 124 3.39 -14.63 -4.05
N ALA A 125 3.12 -14.83 -5.35
CA ALA A 125 4.09 -15.43 -6.25
C ALA A 125 5.32 -14.54 -6.47
N GLY A 126 5.14 -13.21 -6.50
CA GLY A 126 6.24 -12.23 -6.56
C GLY A 126 7.19 -12.36 -5.36
N ALA A 127 6.65 -12.58 -4.17
CA ALA A 127 7.40 -12.85 -2.94
C ALA A 127 7.88 -14.31 -2.79
N GLY A 128 7.76 -15.13 -3.85
CA GLY A 128 8.28 -16.49 -3.91
C GLY A 128 7.46 -17.54 -3.14
N LEU A 129 6.18 -17.29 -2.86
CA LEU A 129 5.32 -18.27 -2.21
C LEU A 129 4.94 -19.41 -3.15
N THR A 130 4.71 -20.57 -2.55
CA THR A 130 4.31 -21.80 -3.23
C THR A 130 3.21 -22.52 -2.43
N GLU A 131 2.67 -23.59 -2.99
CA GLU A 131 1.75 -24.50 -2.33
C GLU A 131 2.31 -25.19 -1.05
N ASN A 132 3.62 -25.13 -0.85
CA ASN A 132 4.28 -25.68 0.34
C ASN A 132 4.35 -24.69 1.51
N ASP A 133 3.91 -23.46 1.30
CA ASP A 133 3.99 -22.42 2.32
C ASP A 133 2.80 -22.42 3.27
N ARG A 134 3.09 -21.96 4.49
CA ARG A 134 2.13 -21.76 5.57
C ARG A 134 2.10 -20.28 5.88
N MET A 135 1.09 -19.59 5.31
CA MET A 135 0.92 -18.16 5.45
C MET A 135 0.15 -17.80 6.71
N PHE A 136 0.82 -17.17 7.65
CA PHE A 136 0.20 -16.64 8.86
C PHE A 136 -0.29 -15.22 8.66
N VAL A 137 -1.53 -14.95 9.05
CA VAL A 137 -2.14 -13.62 8.98
C VAL A 137 -2.52 -13.18 10.39
N PRO A 138 -1.68 -12.40 11.10
CA PRO A 138 -1.91 -11.96 12.48
C PRO A 138 -2.92 -10.80 12.53
N PHE A 139 -4.13 -11.05 12.07
CA PHE A 139 -5.11 -10.03 11.80
C PHE A 139 -6.50 -10.44 12.30
N SER A 140 -7.18 -9.52 12.99
CA SER A 140 -8.58 -9.69 13.37
C SER A 140 -9.44 -9.12 12.26
N PHE A 141 -9.98 -9.98 11.41
CA PHE A 141 -10.74 -9.63 10.23
C PHE A 141 -11.98 -8.80 10.59
N GLY A 142 -11.95 -7.52 10.17
CA GLY A 142 -13.01 -6.54 10.37
C GLY A 142 -13.64 -6.08 9.05
N PRO A 143 -14.42 -4.99 9.03
CA PRO A 143 -15.13 -4.52 7.83
C PRO A 143 -14.22 -3.84 6.80
N PHE A 144 -12.94 -3.62 7.07
CA PHE A 144 -12.00 -3.13 6.06
C PHE A 144 -11.29 -4.31 5.40
N ILE A 145 -10.91 -4.13 4.11
CA ILE A 145 -10.44 -5.25 3.29
C ILE A 145 -9.15 -5.87 3.84
N GLY A 146 -8.23 -5.05 4.37
CA GLY A 146 -7.00 -5.50 4.99
C GLY A 146 -6.35 -6.65 4.23
N PHE A 147 -6.11 -7.76 4.93
CA PHE A 147 -5.58 -8.97 4.34
C PHE A 147 -6.65 -10.02 3.98
N TRP A 148 -7.97 -9.66 3.97
CA TRP A 148 -9.01 -10.58 3.50
C TRP A 148 -8.72 -11.11 2.10
N ALA A 149 -8.30 -10.22 1.19
CA ALA A 149 -7.98 -10.60 -0.18
C ALA A 149 -6.68 -11.41 -0.27
N ALA A 150 -5.75 -11.28 0.70
CA ALA A 150 -4.56 -12.14 0.78
C ALA A 150 -4.93 -13.62 1.03
N VAL A 151 -6.01 -13.85 1.80
CA VAL A 151 -6.55 -15.20 2.03
C VAL A 151 -7.02 -15.83 0.72
N GLU A 152 -7.73 -15.06 -0.11
CA GLU A 152 -8.17 -15.49 -1.43
C GLU A 152 -6.96 -15.76 -2.36
N GLY A 153 -5.95 -14.88 -2.32
CA GLY A 153 -4.69 -15.11 -3.05
C GLY A 153 -3.97 -16.38 -2.63
N ALA A 154 -3.94 -16.70 -1.31
CA ALA A 154 -3.36 -17.94 -0.82
C ALA A 154 -4.08 -19.18 -1.38
N GLN A 155 -5.42 -19.14 -1.52
CA GLN A 155 -6.18 -20.19 -2.18
C GLN A 155 -5.81 -20.34 -3.65
N LYS A 156 -5.57 -19.24 -4.37
CA LYS A 156 -5.16 -19.28 -5.79
C LYS A 156 -3.83 -19.99 -6.02
N ILE A 157 -2.91 -19.93 -5.08
CA ILE A 157 -1.61 -20.62 -5.13
C ILE A 157 -1.58 -21.92 -4.33
N ASN A 158 -2.72 -22.31 -3.74
CA ASN A 158 -2.88 -23.49 -2.90
C ASN A 158 -1.94 -23.53 -1.67
N ALA A 159 -1.61 -22.36 -1.09
CA ALA A 159 -0.84 -22.26 0.15
C ALA A 159 -1.75 -22.39 1.37
N LEU A 160 -1.25 -23.03 2.45
CA LEU A 160 -2.00 -23.16 3.69
C LEU A 160 -2.09 -21.81 4.40
N MET A 161 -3.30 -21.30 4.60
CA MET A 161 -3.54 -20.07 5.36
C MET A 161 -3.83 -20.38 6.84
N ILE A 162 -3.13 -19.67 7.74
CA ILE A 162 -3.27 -19.77 9.19
C ILE A 162 -3.81 -18.45 9.74
N PRO A 163 -5.07 -18.36 10.20
CA PRO A 163 -5.63 -17.14 10.76
C PRO A 163 -5.13 -16.92 12.20
N GLY A 164 -4.58 -15.72 12.46
CA GLY A 164 -4.08 -15.30 13.78
C GLY A 164 -5.02 -14.37 14.54
N GLY A 165 -6.27 -14.17 14.08
CA GLY A 165 -7.23 -13.28 14.72
C GLY A 165 -7.70 -13.77 16.10
N GLY A 166 -8.16 -12.82 16.95
CA GLY A 166 -8.68 -13.14 18.28
C GLY A 166 -7.64 -13.58 19.32
N ARG A 167 -6.35 -13.42 19.04
CA ARG A 167 -5.23 -13.77 19.91
C ARG A 167 -4.38 -12.52 20.21
N ASP A 168 -3.76 -12.49 21.40
CA ASP A 168 -2.73 -11.49 21.68
C ASP A 168 -1.41 -11.80 20.95
N SER A 169 -0.47 -10.86 21.00
CA SER A 169 0.78 -10.95 20.25
C SER A 169 1.66 -12.14 20.65
N LEU A 170 1.72 -12.47 21.94
CA LEU A 170 2.49 -13.64 22.41
C LEU A 170 1.85 -14.97 22.00
N GLN A 171 0.52 -15.06 22.09
CA GLN A 171 -0.22 -16.23 21.61
C GLN A 171 -0.06 -16.43 20.09
N ARG A 172 0.05 -15.34 19.33
CA ARG A 172 0.34 -15.39 17.88
C ARG A 172 1.72 -15.98 17.60
N LEU A 173 2.76 -15.55 18.35
CA LEU A 173 4.11 -16.11 18.23
C LEU A 173 4.14 -17.61 18.52
N HIS A 174 3.48 -18.05 19.60
CA HIS A 174 3.37 -19.47 19.90
C HIS A 174 2.66 -20.27 18.81
N LEU A 175 1.58 -19.72 18.24
CA LEU A 175 0.84 -20.37 17.15
C LEU A 175 1.68 -20.45 15.87
N MET A 176 2.44 -19.40 15.53
CA MET A 176 3.36 -19.42 14.40
C MET A 176 4.43 -20.50 14.53
N LYS A 177 5.01 -20.65 15.73
CA LYS A 177 5.97 -21.71 16.03
C LYS A 177 5.33 -23.08 15.93
N GLU A 178 4.19 -23.31 16.62
CA GLU A 178 3.49 -24.59 16.67
C GLU A 178 3.09 -25.10 15.28
N LEU A 179 2.58 -24.20 14.43
CA LEU A 179 2.12 -24.57 13.09
C LEU A 179 3.21 -24.41 12.02
N GLY A 180 4.41 -23.98 12.40
CA GLY A 180 5.54 -23.84 11.49
C GLY A 180 5.26 -22.83 10.37
N ALA A 181 4.81 -21.63 10.71
CA ALA A 181 4.55 -20.57 9.74
C ALA A 181 5.81 -20.21 8.96
N THR A 182 5.75 -20.22 7.62
CA THR A 182 6.88 -19.89 6.73
C THR A 182 6.77 -18.49 6.16
N VAL A 183 5.56 -17.93 6.16
CA VAL A 183 5.24 -16.59 5.63
C VAL A 183 4.36 -15.85 6.61
N MET A 184 4.58 -14.54 6.78
CA MET A 184 3.69 -13.67 7.54
C MET A 184 3.23 -12.48 6.69
N CYS A 185 1.91 -12.23 6.65
CA CYS A 185 1.31 -11.04 6.05
C CYS A 185 0.81 -10.10 7.14
N CYS A 186 1.45 -8.93 7.31
CA CYS A 186 1.04 -7.94 8.30
C CYS A 186 1.51 -6.52 7.91
N THR A 187 1.18 -5.52 8.73
CA THR A 187 1.79 -4.19 8.58
C THR A 187 3.24 -4.20 9.05
N PRO A 188 4.11 -3.34 8.52
CA PRO A 188 5.49 -3.20 9.00
C PRO A 188 5.60 -2.92 10.50
N THR A 189 4.74 -2.02 10.99
CA THR A 189 4.67 -1.69 12.43
C THR A 189 4.36 -2.92 13.28
N TYR A 190 3.43 -3.77 12.83
CA TYR A 190 3.06 -4.95 13.61
C TYR A 190 4.16 -6.03 13.60
N ALA A 191 4.91 -6.15 12.50
CA ALA A 191 6.08 -7.04 12.48
C ALA A 191 7.13 -6.64 13.52
N LEU A 192 7.42 -5.34 13.64
CA LEU A 192 8.33 -4.83 14.69
C LEU A 192 7.75 -5.02 16.08
N ARG A 193 6.44 -4.78 16.28
CA ARG A 193 5.78 -4.99 17.58
C ARG A 193 5.82 -6.45 18.04
N LEU A 194 5.61 -7.41 17.13
CA LEU A 194 5.74 -8.84 17.46
C LEU A 194 7.17 -9.19 17.91
N ALA A 195 8.17 -8.59 17.25
CA ALA A 195 9.57 -8.78 17.65
C ALA A 195 9.90 -8.20 19.03
N GLU A 196 9.33 -7.01 19.35
CA GLU A 196 9.44 -6.43 20.71
C GLU A 196 8.80 -7.35 21.75
N VAL A 197 7.59 -7.86 21.49
CA VAL A 197 6.89 -8.81 22.39
C VAL A 197 7.69 -10.10 22.58
N ALA A 198 8.33 -10.61 21.53
CA ALA A 198 9.22 -11.76 21.64
C ALA A 198 10.39 -11.47 22.58
N GLN A 199 11.03 -10.32 22.43
CA GLN A 199 12.13 -9.89 23.30
C GLN A 199 11.68 -9.68 24.75
N GLU A 200 10.53 -9.02 24.97
CA GLU A 200 9.98 -8.76 26.30
C GLU A 200 9.62 -10.06 27.05
N SER A 201 9.14 -11.07 26.31
CA SER A 201 8.71 -12.36 26.88
C SER A 201 9.80 -13.44 26.90
N GLY A 202 10.97 -13.17 26.34
CA GLY A 202 12.04 -14.16 26.19
C GLY A 202 11.73 -15.24 25.15
N PHE A 203 10.85 -14.96 24.19
CA PHE A 203 10.51 -15.87 23.10
C PHE A 203 11.59 -15.82 22.02
N ASP A 204 12.11 -16.99 21.62
CA ASP A 204 13.12 -17.09 20.56
C ASP A 204 12.45 -17.12 19.17
N LEU A 205 12.59 -16.04 18.41
CA LEU A 205 12.03 -15.93 17.05
C LEU A 205 12.65 -16.95 16.07
N SER A 206 13.86 -17.43 16.32
CA SER A 206 14.51 -18.44 15.47
C SER A 206 13.80 -19.79 15.47
N GLU A 207 12.93 -20.05 16.42
CA GLU A 207 12.09 -21.25 16.46
C GLU A 207 10.93 -21.22 15.46
N ILE A 208 10.64 -20.07 14.86
CA ILE A 208 9.66 -19.93 13.77
C ILE A 208 10.40 -20.03 12.43
N PRO A 209 10.08 -20.99 11.56
CA PRO A 209 10.75 -21.16 10.26
C PRO A 209 10.30 -20.10 9.24
N LEU A 210 10.17 -18.84 9.69
CA LEU A 210 9.73 -17.73 8.87
C LEU A 210 10.81 -17.36 7.86
N ARG A 211 10.46 -17.29 6.56
CA ARG A 211 11.37 -16.93 5.48
C ARG A 211 10.97 -15.67 4.74
N THR A 212 9.67 -15.32 4.80
CA THR A 212 9.08 -14.24 4.01
C THR A 212 8.09 -13.43 4.86
N LEU A 213 8.21 -12.12 4.78
CA LEU A 213 7.23 -11.16 5.29
C LEU A 213 6.68 -10.36 4.11
N ILE A 214 5.36 -10.21 4.04
CA ILE A 214 4.68 -9.38 3.05
C ILE A 214 3.96 -8.28 3.80
N HIS A 215 4.26 -7.04 3.44
CA HIS A 215 3.74 -5.89 4.15
C HIS A 215 2.86 -5.01 3.26
N ALA A 216 1.82 -4.47 3.87
CA ALA A 216 0.90 -3.53 3.25
C ALA A 216 0.26 -2.61 4.29
N GLY A 217 -0.41 -1.59 3.78
CA GLY A 217 -1.32 -0.75 4.57
C GLY A 217 -0.70 0.51 5.14
N GLU A 218 0.62 0.59 5.23
CA GLU A 218 1.38 1.76 5.64
C GLU A 218 2.78 1.71 5.02
N PRO A 219 3.52 2.83 4.94
CA PRO A 219 4.94 2.82 4.58
C PRO A 219 5.77 1.98 5.55
N GLY A 220 6.82 1.33 5.04
CA GLY A 220 7.72 0.53 5.88
C GLY A 220 8.55 -0.45 5.08
N ALA A 221 7.95 -1.40 4.35
CA ALA A 221 8.71 -2.31 3.51
C ALA A 221 9.40 -1.60 2.32
N ASN A 222 8.85 -0.46 1.88
CA ASN A 222 9.46 0.45 0.91
C ASN A 222 10.45 1.46 1.54
N VAL A 223 10.50 1.56 2.88
CA VAL A 223 11.42 2.44 3.62
C VAL A 223 12.69 1.65 3.95
N PRO A 224 13.86 1.95 3.34
CA PRO A 224 15.03 1.08 3.42
C PRO A 224 15.49 0.74 4.84
N ALA A 225 15.55 1.72 5.74
CA ALA A 225 15.96 1.50 7.12
C ALA A 225 14.98 0.61 7.90
N THR A 226 13.67 0.79 7.69
CA THR A 226 12.63 -0.05 8.29
C THR A 226 12.68 -1.48 7.75
N LYS A 227 12.85 -1.63 6.43
CA LYS A 227 13.00 -2.94 5.77
C LYS A 227 14.18 -3.72 6.34
N VAL A 228 15.36 -3.10 6.38
CA VAL A 228 16.58 -3.72 6.95
C VAL A 228 16.36 -4.15 8.40
N ARG A 229 15.73 -3.31 9.21
CA ARG A 229 15.43 -3.64 10.62
C ARG A 229 14.50 -4.85 10.73
N ILE A 230 13.42 -4.91 9.94
CA ILE A 230 12.49 -6.05 9.93
C ILE A 230 13.22 -7.32 9.50
N GLU A 231 13.98 -7.28 8.39
CA GLU A 231 14.73 -8.43 7.88
C GLU A 231 15.75 -8.94 8.89
N SER A 232 16.47 -8.02 9.57
CA SER A 232 17.46 -8.37 10.59
C SER A 232 16.85 -9.06 11.80
N VAL A 233 15.73 -8.54 12.32
CA VAL A 233 15.09 -9.08 13.52
C VAL A 233 14.44 -10.44 13.26
N TRP A 234 13.79 -10.60 12.10
CA TRP A 234 13.08 -11.84 11.74
C TRP A 234 13.96 -12.86 11.01
N ASN A 235 15.17 -12.47 10.60
CA ASN A 235 16.04 -13.27 9.73
C ASN A 235 15.29 -13.81 8.50
N ALA A 236 14.43 -12.98 7.91
CA ALA A 236 13.53 -13.31 6.81
C ALA A 236 13.46 -12.17 5.80
N LYS A 237 13.09 -12.46 4.54
CA LYS A 237 12.96 -11.45 3.49
C LYS A 237 11.65 -10.68 3.60
N CYS A 238 11.74 -9.38 3.40
CA CYS A 238 10.63 -8.45 3.51
C CYS A 238 10.24 -7.92 2.12
N TYR A 239 8.97 -8.03 1.77
CA TYR A 239 8.41 -7.60 0.47
C TYR A 239 7.33 -6.55 0.67
N ASP A 240 7.38 -5.52 -0.19
CA ASP A 240 6.40 -4.46 -0.24
C ASP A 240 5.24 -4.80 -1.17
N HIS A 241 4.06 -4.34 -0.80
CA HIS A 241 2.84 -4.43 -1.59
C HIS A 241 1.96 -3.21 -1.34
N ALA A 242 1.44 -2.60 -2.40
CA ALA A 242 0.50 -1.50 -2.31
C ALA A 242 -0.87 -1.84 -2.89
N GLY A 243 -1.89 -1.31 -2.24
CA GLY A 243 -3.29 -1.44 -2.63
C GLY A 243 -4.20 -0.61 -1.74
N ALA A 244 -5.43 -0.39 -2.21
CA ALA A 244 -6.47 0.30 -1.45
C ALA A 244 -7.81 -0.41 -1.60
N SER A 245 -8.70 -0.23 -0.61
CA SER A 245 -10.01 -0.90 -0.59
C SER A 245 -10.85 -0.61 -1.82
N GLU A 246 -10.80 0.63 -2.31
CA GLU A 246 -11.51 1.09 -3.50
C GLU A 246 -10.83 0.73 -4.82
N ILE A 247 -9.51 0.47 -4.82
CA ILE A 247 -8.71 0.26 -6.03
C ILE A 247 -8.52 -1.23 -6.33
N GLY A 248 -7.90 -1.95 -5.41
CA GLY A 248 -7.38 -3.30 -5.58
C GLY A 248 -5.93 -3.43 -5.11
N ALA A 249 -5.37 -4.64 -5.19
CA ALA A 249 -3.97 -4.95 -4.93
C ALA A 249 -3.16 -4.69 -6.21
N HIS A 250 -2.69 -3.45 -6.38
CA HIS A 250 -2.20 -2.97 -7.67
C HIS A 250 -0.71 -3.16 -7.91
N SER A 251 0.09 -3.39 -6.87
CA SER A 251 1.53 -3.54 -7.06
C SER A 251 2.17 -4.51 -6.06
N PHE A 252 3.31 -5.09 -6.44
CA PHE A 252 4.03 -6.09 -5.64
C PHE A 252 5.53 -6.06 -5.91
N GLU A 253 6.32 -6.31 -4.89
CA GLU A 253 7.77 -6.47 -5.00
C GLU A 253 8.13 -7.90 -5.46
N CYS A 254 9.23 -8.05 -6.20
CA CYS A 254 9.73 -9.36 -6.62
C CYS A 254 11.06 -9.72 -5.96
N GLU A 255 11.34 -11.03 -5.83
CA GLU A 255 12.56 -11.54 -5.18
C GLU A 255 13.87 -11.09 -5.83
N ILE A 256 13.86 -10.82 -7.14
CA ILE A 256 15.09 -10.62 -7.92
C ILE A 256 15.57 -9.17 -7.91
N GLN A 257 14.64 -8.23 -7.95
CA GLN A 257 14.96 -6.80 -7.98
C GLN A 257 14.19 -6.08 -6.88
N PRO A 258 14.72 -6.04 -5.65
CA PRO A 258 14.11 -5.37 -4.53
C PRO A 258 14.10 -3.83 -4.70
N ASN A 259 13.50 -3.13 -3.74
CA ASN A 259 13.38 -1.68 -3.68
C ASN A 259 12.56 -1.09 -4.83
N GLY A 260 11.40 -1.67 -5.07
CA GLY A 260 10.41 -1.20 -6.02
C GLY A 260 9.39 -2.29 -6.31
N THR A 261 8.19 -1.88 -6.70
CA THR A 261 7.07 -2.81 -6.90
C THR A 261 6.65 -2.84 -8.35
N HIS A 262 6.39 -4.04 -8.90
CA HIS A 262 5.73 -4.20 -10.20
C HIS A 262 4.28 -3.74 -10.11
N VAL A 263 3.81 -3.04 -11.11
CA VAL A 263 2.37 -2.83 -11.33
C VAL A 263 1.78 -4.12 -11.89
N THR A 264 0.66 -4.57 -11.37
CA THR A 264 -0.08 -5.71 -11.95
C THR A 264 -0.82 -5.26 -13.20
N GLU A 265 -0.07 -4.96 -14.27
CA GLU A 265 -0.59 -4.31 -15.49
C GLU A 265 -1.57 -5.15 -16.29
N SER A 266 -1.69 -6.43 -16.01
CA SER A 266 -2.78 -7.25 -16.55
C SER A 266 -4.15 -6.90 -15.96
N GLU A 267 -4.17 -6.26 -14.78
CA GLU A 267 -5.38 -5.95 -14.02
C GLU A 267 -5.57 -4.45 -13.78
N PHE A 268 -4.56 -3.64 -14.11
CA PHE A 268 -4.60 -2.19 -13.91
C PHE A 268 -3.94 -1.45 -15.07
N ILE A 269 -4.49 -0.29 -15.41
CA ILE A 269 -3.81 0.75 -16.17
C ILE A 269 -3.38 1.83 -15.21
N VAL A 270 -2.13 2.30 -15.33
CA VAL A 270 -1.58 3.39 -14.51
C VAL A 270 -1.10 4.54 -15.38
N GLU A 271 -1.35 5.74 -14.90
CA GLU A 271 -0.79 6.99 -15.42
C GLU A 271 -0.07 7.68 -14.27
N VAL A 272 0.98 8.45 -14.57
CA VAL A 272 1.67 9.26 -13.56
C VAL A 272 1.59 10.71 -14.01
N LEU A 273 0.85 11.52 -13.24
CA LEU A 273 0.57 12.91 -13.58
C LEU A 273 1.20 13.86 -12.56
N ASN A 274 1.53 15.05 -13.00
CA ASN A 274 1.84 16.13 -12.07
C ASN A 274 0.59 16.45 -11.25
N PRO A 275 0.65 16.46 -9.91
CA PRO A 275 -0.55 16.62 -9.07
C PRO A 275 -1.25 17.97 -9.18
N GLU A 276 -0.52 19.02 -9.65
CA GLU A 276 -1.03 20.38 -9.78
C GLU A 276 -1.56 20.66 -11.20
N THR A 277 -0.80 20.27 -12.23
CA THR A 277 -1.17 20.56 -13.63
C THR A 277 -2.01 19.46 -14.26
N LEU A 278 -2.01 18.25 -13.68
CA LEU A 278 -2.66 17.04 -14.19
C LEU A 278 -2.13 16.58 -15.57
N GLU A 279 -0.97 17.09 -15.95
CA GLU A 279 -0.29 16.66 -17.16
C GLU A 279 0.64 15.48 -16.87
N PRO A 280 0.87 14.60 -17.85
CA PRO A 280 1.82 13.49 -17.69
C PRO A 280 3.22 14.00 -17.34
N VAL A 281 3.87 13.34 -16.38
CA VAL A 281 5.27 13.61 -16.05
C VAL A 281 6.21 12.92 -17.05
N SER A 282 7.45 13.37 -17.15
CA SER A 282 8.47 12.69 -17.97
C SER A 282 8.84 11.34 -17.36
N ALA A 283 9.36 10.43 -18.18
CA ALA A 283 9.80 9.13 -17.72
C ALA A 283 10.88 9.27 -16.62
N GLY A 284 10.66 8.62 -15.48
CA GLY A 284 11.56 8.68 -14.32
C GLY A 284 11.35 9.90 -13.41
N GLU A 285 10.38 10.75 -13.70
CA GLU A 285 9.97 11.83 -12.80
C GLU A 285 8.88 11.34 -11.84
N GLN A 286 8.83 11.96 -10.66
CA GLN A 286 7.81 11.70 -9.65
C GLN A 286 6.50 12.39 -10.03
N GLY A 287 5.38 11.68 -9.85
CA GLY A 287 4.04 12.24 -9.99
C GLY A 287 3.00 11.47 -9.20
N GLU A 288 1.77 11.95 -9.25
CA GLU A 288 0.62 11.29 -8.64
C GLU A 288 0.20 10.07 -9.47
N LEU A 289 -0.01 8.94 -8.79
CA LEU A 289 -0.54 7.72 -9.38
C LEU A 289 -2.03 7.88 -9.68
N ILE A 290 -2.36 7.81 -10.96
CA ILE A 290 -3.73 7.68 -11.45
C ILE A 290 -3.92 6.24 -11.89
N ILE A 291 -5.01 5.61 -11.43
CA ILE A 291 -5.19 4.18 -11.62
C ILE A 291 -6.61 3.83 -12.11
N THR A 292 -6.67 2.90 -13.06
CA THR A 292 -7.90 2.29 -13.56
C THR A 292 -7.82 0.79 -13.31
N ASN A 293 -8.77 0.21 -12.57
CA ASN A 293 -8.86 -1.23 -12.42
C ASN A 293 -9.65 -1.85 -13.60
N LEU A 294 -9.28 -3.06 -14.02
CA LEU A 294 -9.81 -3.68 -15.24
C LEU A 294 -10.70 -4.91 -15.01
N GLY A 295 -10.81 -5.38 -13.78
CA GLY A 295 -11.54 -6.63 -13.47
C GLY A 295 -12.59 -6.49 -12.37
N ARG A 296 -12.72 -5.32 -11.76
CA ARG A 296 -13.68 -5.05 -10.68
C ARG A 296 -14.93 -4.36 -11.22
N ILE A 297 -15.68 -5.05 -12.06
CA ILE A 297 -16.83 -4.47 -12.76
C ILE A 297 -17.94 -4.03 -11.80
N GLY A 298 -18.14 -4.72 -10.68
CA GLY A 298 -19.18 -4.41 -9.70
C GLY A 298 -18.99 -3.07 -9.00
N TYR A 299 -17.73 -2.66 -8.75
CA TYR A 299 -17.34 -1.39 -8.14
C TYR A 299 -16.07 -0.89 -8.81
N PRO A 300 -16.18 -0.36 -10.04
CA PRO A 300 -15.01 0.07 -10.81
C PRO A 300 -14.42 1.37 -10.28
N VAL A 301 -13.14 1.59 -10.58
CA VAL A 301 -12.49 2.91 -10.54
C VAL A 301 -11.78 3.16 -11.86
N ILE A 302 -12.07 4.32 -12.47
CA ILE A 302 -11.53 4.74 -13.76
C ILE A 302 -10.82 6.06 -13.56
N ARG A 303 -9.54 6.12 -13.96
CA ARG A 303 -8.65 7.27 -13.79
C ARG A 303 -8.74 7.88 -12.39
N TYR A 304 -8.68 6.99 -11.39
CA TYR A 304 -8.81 7.37 -9.98
C TYR A 304 -7.51 7.99 -9.47
N ARG A 305 -7.63 9.18 -8.91
CA ARG A 305 -6.54 9.86 -8.21
C ARG A 305 -6.30 9.20 -6.87
N SER A 306 -5.23 8.41 -6.78
CA SER A 306 -4.92 7.66 -5.56
C SER A 306 -4.40 8.58 -4.44
N GLY A 307 -3.81 9.71 -4.80
CA GLY A 307 -3.04 10.58 -3.92
C GLY A 307 -1.64 10.04 -3.62
N ASP A 308 -1.27 8.86 -4.11
CA ASP A 308 0.04 8.27 -3.91
C ASP A 308 1.04 8.83 -4.92
N LEU A 309 2.26 9.13 -4.48
CA LEU A 309 3.36 9.60 -5.33
C LEU A 309 4.27 8.43 -5.68
N VAL A 310 4.56 8.29 -6.96
CA VAL A 310 5.37 7.20 -7.52
C VAL A 310 6.35 7.72 -8.59
N VAL A 311 7.38 6.93 -8.87
CA VAL A 311 8.25 7.08 -10.05
C VAL A 311 8.09 5.84 -10.91
N LEU A 312 7.51 5.99 -12.11
CA LEU A 312 7.25 4.86 -13.01
C LEU A 312 8.47 4.55 -13.87
N ASN A 313 8.91 3.31 -13.83
CA ASN A 313 9.94 2.76 -14.71
C ASN A 313 9.34 1.61 -15.56
N GLN A 314 9.38 1.78 -16.89
CA GLN A 314 8.87 0.80 -17.85
C GLN A 314 9.96 -0.15 -18.38
N GLN A 315 11.19 -0.04 -17.90
CA GLN A 315 12.25 -0.97 -18.30
C GLN A 315 11.96 -2.38 -17.79
N LYS A 316 12.25 -3.36 -18.63
CA LYS A 316 12.07 -4.77 -18.27
C LYS A 316 12.89 -5.11 -17.02
N CYS A 317 12.24 -5.66 -16.01
CA CYS A 317 12.90 -6.12 -14.81
C CYS A 317 13.80 -7.33 -15.08
N THR A 318 14.90 -7.43 -14.35
CA THR A 318 15.81 -8.59 -14.39
C THR A 318 15.13 -9.90 -13.95
N CYS A 319 13.98 -9.83 -13.29
CA CYS A 319 13.15 -11.00 -12.99
C CYS A 319 12.46 -11.61 -14.22
N GLY A 320 12.50 -10.94 -15.38
CA GLY A 320 11.88 -11.39 -16.63
C GLY A 320 10.49 -10.83 -16.89
N ARG A 321 9.82 -10.24 -15.87
CA ARG A 321 8.52 -9.60 -16.05
C ARG A 321 8.60 -8.39 -16.97
N SER A 322 7.59 -8.23 -17.80
CA SER A 322 7.40 -7.03 -18.64
C SER A 322 6.57 -5.93 -17.95
N PHE A 323 6.00 -6.23 -16.82
CA PHE A 323 5.26 -5.27 -16.03
C PHE A 323 6.15 -4.11 -15.58
N ALA A 324 5.66 -2.88 -15.74
CA ALA A 324 6.32 -1.68 -15.25
C ALA A 324 6.52 -1.74 -13.72
N ARG A 325 7.43 -0.90 -13.22
CA ARG A 325 7.74 -0.84 -11.79
C ARG A 325 7.60 0.57 -11.25
N PHE A 326 7.15 0.67 -10.03
CA PHE A 326 7.33 1.88 -9.22
C PHE A 326 8.68 1.76 -8.50
N GLU A 327 9.61 2.65 -8.83
CA GLU A 327 10.91 2.72 -8.16
C GLU A 327 10.73 3.21 -6.72
N GLY A 328 11.24 2.43 -5.75
CA GLY A 328 11.00 2.72 -4.33
C GLY A 328 9.58 2.44 -3.84
N GLY A 329 8.70 1.87 -4.68
CA GLY A 329 7.28 1.66 -4.36
C GLY A 329 6.48 2.96 -4.31
N VAL A 330 5.53 3.06 -3.37
CA VAL A 330 4.82 4.32 -3.07
C VAL A 330 5.71 5.19 -2.19
N ILE A 331 6.22 6.31 -2.73
CA ILE A 331 7.19 7.18 -2.06
C ILE A 331 6.53 7.94 -0.91
N GLY A 332 5.28 8.36 -1.08
CA GLY A 332 4.50 9.12 -0.11
C GLY A 332 3.13 9.46 -0.67
N ARG A 333 2.40 10.29 0.05
CA ARG A 333 1.11 10.81 -0.43
C ARG A 333 1.22 12.29 -0.74
N ALA A 334 0.55 12.72 -1.80
CA ALA A 334 0.53 14.13 -2.20
C ALA A 334 -0.12 15.01 -1.12
N ASP A 335 -1.13 14.47 -0.41
CA ASP A 335 -1.84 15.14 0.68
C ASP A 335 -1.14 15.07 2.05
N ASP A 336 -0.14 14.20 2.22
CA ASP A 336 0.68 14.11 3.43
C ASP A 336 1.95 14.97 3.35
N MET A 337 2.24 15.57 2.20
CA MET A 337 3.39 16.46 2.03
C MET A 337 3.21 17.73 2.85
N VAL A 338 4.21 18.06 3.65
CA VAL A 338 4.22 19.27 4.48
C VAL A 338 5.40 20.14 4.14
N VAL A 339 5.18 21.44 4.00
CA VAL A 339 6.26 22.40 3.78
C VAL A 339 6.78 22.90 5.12
N VAL A 340 8.05 22.65 5.42
CA VAL A 340 8.74 23.15 6.61
C VAL A 340 9.92 24.02 6.16
N ARG A 341 9.85 25.32 6.41
CA ARG A 341 10.89 26.29 6.03
C ARG A 341 11.26 26.23 4.53
N GLY A 342 10.26 26.05 3.66
CA GLY A 342 10.46 25.95 2.21
C GLY A 342 10.92 24.57 1.69
N VAL A 343 11.04 23.58 2.58
CA VAL A 343 11.40 22.20 2.22
C VAL A 343 10.14 21.33 2.23
N ASN A 344 9.90 20.62 1.13
CA ASN A 344 8.84 19.60 1.05
C ASN A 344 9.24 18.36 1.84
N ILE A 345 8.47 17.99 2.84
CA ILE A 345 8.72 16.84 3.71
C ILE A 345 7.62 15.83 3.56
N PHE A 346 8.01 14.59 3.32
CA PHE A 346 7.14 13.42 3.43
C PHE A 346 7.37 12.71 4.76
N PRO A 347 6.33 12.29 5.47
CA PRO A 347 6.46 11.51 6.71
C PRO A 347 7.39 10.31 6.59
N SER A 348 7.29 9.56 5.47
CA SER A 348 8.13 8.40 5.17
C SER A 348 9.62 8.73 5.06
N ALA A 349 9.97 9.90 4.52
CA ALA A 349 11.36 10.35 4.41
C ALA A 349 11.96 10.62 5.81
N VAL A 350 11.22 11.33 6.67
CA VAL A 350 11.66 11.58 8.06
C VAL A 350 11.77 10.25 8.84
N GLU A 351 10.78 9.36 8.70
CA GLU A 351 10.83 8.03 9.31
C GLU A 351 12.09 7.26 8.91
N ASN A 352 12.41 7.24 7.61
CA ASN A 352 13.64 6.58 7.13
C ASN A 352 14.90 7.12 7.81
N LEU A 353 15.02 8.44 7.97
CA LEU A 353 16.18 9.07 8.61
C LEU A 353 16.25 8.76 10.10
N VAL A 354 15.13 8.77 10.81
CA VAL A 354 15.07 8.41 12.23
C VAL A 354 15.43 6.93 12.44
N ARG A 355 14.92 6.04 11.58
CA ARG A 355 15.17 4.59 11.64
C ARG A 355 16.60 4.17 11.29
N GLN A 356 17.40 5.03 10.66
CA GLN A 356 18.86 4.79 10.49
C GLN A 356 19.60 4.74 11.84
N CYS A 357 19.04 5.31 12.89
CA CYS A 357 19.56 5.20 14.25
C CYS A 357 19.02 3.92 14.91
N GLU A 358 19.81 2.85 14.91
CA GLU A 358 19.41 1.52 15.43
C GLU A 358 18.94 1.55 16.89
N SER A 359 19.46 2.49 17.69
CA SER A 359 19.08 2.64 19.09
C SER A 359 17.72 3.31 19.34
N VAL A 360 17.04 3.80 18.29
CA VAL A 360 15.68 4.33 18.41
C VAL A 360 14.69 3.17 18.37
N GLU A 361 13.95 2.97 19.46
CA GLU A 361 12.88 1.98 19.55
C GLU A 361 11.58 2.50 18.94
N GLU A 362 11.12 3.69 19.41
CA GLU A 362 9.91 4.33 18.92
C GLU A 362 10.11 5.85 18.82
N PHE A 363 9.28 6.52 18.03
CA PHE A 363 9.39 7.96 17.84
C PHE A 363 8.03 8.57 17.47
N ARG A 364 7.94 9.87 17.66
CA ARG A 364 6.83 10.69 17.21
C ARG A 364 7.37 11.95 16.54
N ILE A 365 6.81 12.26 15.38
CA ILE A 365 7.14 13.45 14.58
C ILE A 365 5.97 14.42 14.71
N THR A 366 6.25 15.66 15.06
CA THR A 366 5.25 16.72 15.08
C THR A 366 5.73 17.89 14.23
N VAL A 367 4.92 18.27 13.24
CA VAL A 367 5.13 19.50 12.49
C VAL A 367 4.11 20.53 13.00
N THR A 368 4.63 21.66 13.46
CA THR A 368 3.81 22.82 13.81
C THR A 368 3.90 23.85 12.72
N THR A 369 2.77 24.29 12.17
CA THR A 369 2.70 25.39 11.22
C THR A 369 2.37 26.67 11.96
N ASP A 370 3.35 27.58 12.08
CA ASP A 370 3.13 28.93 12.59
C ASP A 370 3.44 29.96 11.49
N ARG A 371 2.39 30.56 10.96
CA ARG A 371 2.30 31.65 9.94
C ARG A 371 3.13 31.39 8.68
N GLU A 372 4.10 30.92 8.39
CA GLU A 372 4.90 30.62 7.21
C GLU A 372 6.18 29.82 7.54
N MET A 373 6.45 29.59 8.83
CA MET A 373 7.63 28.84 9.25
C MET A 373 7.23 27.61 10.06
N GLY A 374 7.08 26.50 9.38
CA GLY A 374 6.89 25.21 10.05
C GLY A 374 8.09 24.84 10.90
N ASN A 375 7.84 24.20 12.04
CA ASN A 375 8.89 23.63 12.90
C ASN A 375 8.73 22.10 12.95
N LEU A 376 9.86 21.40 12.86
CA LEU A 376 9.92 19.94 12.93
C LEU A 376 10.41 19.54 14.33
N ALA A 377 9.55 18.90 15.12
CA ALA A 377 9.89 18.33 16.41
C ALA A 377 9.83 16.81 16.37
N ILE A 378 10.80 16.14 17.00
CA ILE A 378 10.90 14.68 17.03
C ILE A 378 11.13 14.24 18.48
N GLU A 379 10.23 13.40 18.97
CA GLU A 379 10.39 12.70 20.24
C GLU A 379 10.96 11.32 19.95
N LEU A 380 12.04 10.97 20.64
CA LEU A 380 12.73 9.69 20.48
C LEU A 380 12.67 8.89 21.77
N GLU A 381 12.27 7.67 21.68
CA GLU A 381 12.35 6.64 22.69
C GLU A 381 13.52 5.71 22.36
N LEU A 382 14.45 5.54 23.27
CA LEU A 382 15.69 4.81 23.03
C LEU A 382 15.71 3.47 23.76
N SER A 383 16.45 2.52 23.20
CA SER A 383 16.77 1.24 23.84
C SER A 383 17.55 1.45 25.16
N LYS A 384 17.38 0.52 26.11
CA LYS A 384 17.92 0.61 27.47
C LYS A 384 19.43 0.89 27.55
N ASN A 385 20.21 0.43 26.58
CA ASN A 385 21.66 0.54 26.53
C ASN A 385 22.16 1.62 25.56
N ALA A 386 21.27 2.42 25.00
CA ALA A 386 21.62 3.46 24.04
C ALA A 386 22.37 4.62 24.71
N ASN A 387 23.32 5.21 23.98
CA ASN A 387 23.91 6.49 24.39
C ASN A 387 22.99 7.63 23.89
N PRO A 388 22.36 8.41 24.80
CA PRO A 388 21.37 9.42 24.43
C PRO A 388 21.93 10.53 23.52
N GLU A 389 23.12 11.02 23.81
CA GLU A 389 23.77 12.08 23.02
C GLU A 389 24.17 11.60 21.64
N SER A 390 24.67 10.36 21.53
CA SER A 390 25.01 9.76 20.23
C SER A 390 23.77 9.56 19.35
N ALA A 391 22.68 9.03 19.92
CA ALA A 391 21.42 8.83 19.19
C ALA A 391 20.84 10.16 18.68
N ARG A 392 20.76 11.17 19.56
CA ARG A 392 20.31 12.50 19.19
C ARG A 392 21.13 13.10 18.08
N LYS A 393 22.45 13.03 18.16
CA LYS A 393 23.37 13.55 17.15
C LYS A 393 23.23 12.83 15.82
N THR A 394 23.07 11.51 15.83
CA THR A 394 22.88 10.70 14.62
C THR A 394 21.63 11.11 13.88
N VAL A 395 20.48 11.24 14.56
CA VAL A 395 19.21 11.65 13.96
C VAL A 395 19.28 13.10 13.46
N ASP A 396 19.84 14.02 14.25
CA ASP A 396 19.99 15.43 13.85
C ASP A 396 20.84 15.56 12.59
N GLN A 397 21.99 14.86 12.52
CA GLN A 397 22.86 14.88 11.36
C GLN A 397 22.20 14.28 10.12
N ALA A 398 21.48 13.15 10.26
CA ALA A 398 20.79 12.52 9.15
C ALA A 398 19.74 13.48 8.54
N ILE A 399 18.93 14.12 9.36
CA ILE A 399 17.92 15.07 8.91
C ILE A 399 18.56 16.34 8.31
N GLN A 400 19.61 16.84 8.92
CA GLN A 400 20.31 18.01 8.40
C GLN A 400 20.96 17.74 7.04
N ASN A 401 21.58 16.58 6.85
CA ASN A 401 22.26 16.24 5.61
C ASN A 401 21.28 16.04 4.45
N GLU A 402 20.16 15.35 4.69
CA GLU A 402 19.22 14.96 3.64
C GLU A 402 18.13 16.01 3.39
N LEU A 403 17.63 16.65 4.45
CA LEU A 403 16.52 17.60 4.36
C LEU A 403 16.94 19.06 4.57
N SER A 404 18.21 19.34 4.90
CA SER A 404 18.71 20.67 5.25
C SER A 404 17.92 21.35 6.39
N LEU A 405 17.31 20.57 7.27
CA LEU A 405 16.50 21.01 8.40
C LEU A 405 17.20 20.71 9.72
N ARG A 406 16.93 21.50 10.74
CA ARG A 406 17.31 21.24 12.13
C ARG A 406 16.06 20.96 12.95
N PRO A 407 15.80 19.68 13.27
CA PRO A 407 14.65 19.34 14.10
C PRO A 407 14.88 19.69 15.57
N GLU A 408 13.81 19.91 16.28
CA GLU A 408 13.83 19.91 17.74
C GLU A 408 13.72 18.46 18.24
N ILE A 409 14.81 17.90 18.79
CA ILE A 409 14.83 16.51 19.24
C ILE A 409 14.73 16.43 20.76
N THR A 410 13.68 15.74 21.23
CA THR A 410 13.44 15.47 22.66
C THR A 410 13.54 13.97 22.91
N LEU A 411 14.29 13.60 23.95
CA LEU A 411 14.33 12.21 24.41
C LEU A 411 13.23 12.00 25.44
N VAL A 412 12.47 10.92 25.27
CA VAL A 412 11.37 10.55 26.15
C VAL A 412 11.61 9.21 26.85
N PRO A 413 11.02 8.95 28.02
CA PRO A 413 11.20 7.68 28.73
C PRO A 413 10.75 6.48 27.91
N SER A 414 11.39 5.31 28.09
CA SER A 414 10.99 4.06 27.48
C SER A 414 9.53 3.70 27.86
N GLY A 415 8.72 3.29 26.87
CA GLY A 415 7.30 2.97 27.03
C GLY A 415 6.36 4.17 27.07
N SER A 416 6.84 5.41 26.87
CA SER A 416 6.00 6.62 26.91
C SER A 416 5.26 6.91 25.61
N LEU A 417 5.78 6.42 24.49
CA LEU A 417 5.12 6.56 23.18
C LEU A 417 4.17 5.39 22.92
N PRO A 418 3.08 5.64 22.19
CA PRO A 418 2.12 4.58 21.85
C PRO A 418 2.77 3.43 21.06
N ARG A 419 2.34 2.19 21.34
CA ARG A 419 2.65 1.03 20.52
C ARG A 419 1.44 0.70 19.64
N PHE A 420 1.68 0.37 18.40
CA PHE A 420 0.62 0.17 17.41
C PHE A 420 0.55 -1.30 17.00
N GLU A 421 -0.66 -1.86 16.96
CA GLU A 421 -0.93 -3.22 16.48
C GLU A 421 -1.44 -3.25 15.03
N MET A 422 -1.67 -2.06 14.45
CA MET A 422 -2.12 -1.86 13.08
C MET A 422 -1.26 -0.77 12.42
N LYS A 423 -1.88 0.18 11.73
CA LYS A 423 -1.18 1.33 11.15
C LYS A 423 -0.69 2.27 12.24
N ALA A 424 0.59 2.62 12.16
CA ALA A 424 1.16 3.60 13.06
C ALA A 424 0.72 5.02 12.71
N LYS A 425 0.48 5.83 13.75
CA LYS A 425 0.27 7.26 13.61
C LYS A 425 1.40 7.99 14.31
N ARG A 426 2.56 8.08 13.65
CA ARG A 426 3.78 8.71 14.18
C ARG A 426 3.91 10.17 13.78
N PHE A 427 3.25 10.57 12.70
CA PHE A 427 3.32 11.94 12.16
C PHE A 427 2.07 12.73 12.54
N HIS A 428 2.27 13.92 13.12
CA HIS A 428 1.23 14.79 13.62
C HIS A 428 1.41 16.21 13.08
N LEU A 429 0.34 16.77 12.53
CA LEU A 429 0.26 18.18 12.18
C LEU A 429 -0.43 18.92 13.32
N LYS A 430 0.17 20.01 13.81
CA LYS A 430 -0.43 20.94 14.76
C LYS A 430 -0.53 22.31 14.10
N ASN A 431 -1.74 22.76 13.87
CA ASN A 431 -2.02 24.15 13.49
C ASN A 431 -2.15 24.96 14.79
N ASN A 432 -1.32 25.97 14.95
CA ASN A 432 -1.46 26.95 16.05
C ASN A 432 -2.48 28.03 15.70
#